data_7e13f2bf86efb50ec845ac41d7124c1e
#
_entry.id   7e13f2bf86efb50ec845ac41d7124c1e
#
_cell.length_a   1.000
_cell.length_b   1.000
_cell.length_c   1.000
_cell.angle_alpha   90.00
_cell.angle_beta   90.00
_cell.angle_gamma   90.00
#
_symmetry.space_group_name_H-M   'P 1'
#
loop_
_entity.id
_entity.type
_entity.pdbx_description
1 polymer ?
#
loop_
_entity_poly.entity_id
_entity_poly.type
_entity_poly.pdbx_seq_one_letter_code
_entity_poly.pdbx_strand_id
1 'polypeptide(L)'
;MKRTLCFMALLAGAVIFASCSRSNGSITMGSKSQFDSLSYALGNNVGAGLNRMMSDIPFDFDAMTEGVTEGALGTAKMTHPEALDTLRTFFMVTRPERAQAIAKKNAMTPDSLKTPEESLADPAMFESEEERRFISYAFGIDLGNNMLGADLPIQLVWFGQGLKDITGNGEEARMTEQEAVKFLRNWYSVVRPAENKKANEEWIA
;
A
#
# COMPACT_ATOMS: atom_id res chain seq x y z
N MET A 1 -5.46 -23.53 -2.03
CA MET A 1 -6.66 -22.91 -2.64
C MET A 1 -7.47 -21.99 -1.72
N LYS A 2 -7.22 -21.90 -0.39
CA LYS A 2 -7.97 -20.99 0.53
C LYS A 2 -7.30 -19.61 0.76
N ARG A 3 -6.06 -19.41 0.34
CA ARG A 3 -5.31 -18.14 0.53
C ARG A 3 -5.55 -17.10 -0.57
N THR A 4 -5.95 -17.51 -1.76
CA THR A 4 -6.16 -16.66 -2.93
C THR A 4 -7.43 -15.79 -2.86
N LEU A 5 -8.43 -16.19 -2.06
CA LEU A 5 -9.68 -15.42 -1.90
C LEU A 5 -9.54 -14.23 -0.92
N CYS A 6 -8.51 -14.22 -0.07
CA CYS A 6 -8.28 -13.10 0.86
C CYS A 6 -7.73 -11.83 0.19
N PHE A 7 -7.14 -11.94 -1.01
CA PHE A 7 -6.55 -10.80 -1.70
C PHE A 7 -7.57 -9.72 -2.11
N MET A 8 -8.77 -10.14 -2.53
CA MET A 8 -9.83 -9.19 -2.89
C MET A 8 -10.54 -8.59 -1.68
N ALA A 9 -10.53 -9.26 -0.54
CA ALA A 9 -11.23 -8.78 0.66
C ALA A 9 -10.47 -7.68 1.40
N LEU A 10 -9.15 -7.54 1.18
CA LEU A 10 -8.32 -6.56 1.90
C LEU A 10 -8.36 -5.16 1.31
N LEU A 11 -8.52 -5.05 0.00
CA LEU A 11 -8.79 -3.77 -0.66
C LEU A 11 -10.23 -3.28 -0.38
N ALA A 12 -11.15 -4.19 -0.05
CA ALA A 12 -12.55 -3.86 0.26
C ALA A 12 -12.81 -3.56 1.75
N GLY A 13 -11.91 -3.92 2.64
CA GLY A 13 -12.12 -3.80 4.10
C GLY A 13 -11.93 -2.40 4.68
N ALA A 14 -11.42 -1.44 3.92
CA ALA A 14 -11.15 -0.08 4.42
C ALA A 14 -12.24 0.95 4.07
N VAL A 15 -13.23 0.62 3.25
CA VAL A 15 -14.17 1.63 2.74
C VAL A 15 -15.61 1.14 2.76
N ILE A 16 -16.22 1.01 3.93
CA ILE A 16 -17.67 1.10 4.06
C ILE A 16 -17.99 2.08 5.18
N PHE A 17 -17.87 3.36 4.88
CA PHE A 17 -18.67 4.40 5.50
C PHE A 17 -19.06 5.43 4.44
N ALA A 18 -20.01 5.03 3.59
CA ALA A 18 -20.78 6.00 2.82
C ALA A 18 -21.74 6.70 3.79
N SER A 19 -21.28 7.75 4.44
CA SER A 19 -22.17 8.77 5.00
C SER A 19 -21.85 10.09 4.33
N CYS A 20 -22.85 10.65 3.66
CA CYS A 20 -22.82 11.96 3.06
C CYS A 20 -22.52 13.01 4.14
N SER A 21 -21.25 13.36 4.30
CA SER A 21 -20.87 14.63 4.90
C SER A 21 -19.74 15.17 4.02
N ARG A 22 -19.93 16.40 3.53
CA ARG A 22 -18.89 17.16 2.87
C ARG A 22 -17.78 17.40 3.89
N SER A 23 -16.83 16.50 3.98
CA SER A 23 -15.57 16.79 4.66
C SER A 23 -14.64 17.46 3.66
N ASN A 24 -13.97 18.53 4.09
CA ASN A 24 -12.97 19.24 3.27
C ASN A 24 -11.65 18.45 3.19
N GLY A 25 -11.73 17.15 2.95
CA GLY A 25 -10.55 16.33 2.75
C GLY A 25 -9.89 16.72 1.43
N SER A 26 -8.65 17.19 1.49
CA SER A 26 -7.85 17.45 0.31
C SER A 26 -6.56 16.66 0.35
N ILE A 27 -6.28 15.94 -0.73
CA ILE A 27 -4.97 15.30 -0.92
C ILE A 27 -4.02 16.33 -1.51
N THR A 28 -2.88 16.53 -0.85
CA THR A 28 -1.84 17.46 -1.28
C THR A 28 -0.47 16.79 -1.20
N MET A 29 0.52 17.36 -1.90
CA MET A 29 1.92 16.93 -1.69
C MET A 29 2.37 17.11 -0.24
N GLY A 30 1.92 18.16 0.40
CA GLY A 30 2.37 18.55 1.74
C GLY A 30 3.78 19.13 1.77
N SER A 31 4.28 19.41 2.96
CA SER A 31 5.62 19.97 3.18
C SER A 31 6.43 19.09 4.14
N LYS A 32 7.69 18.83 3.80
CA LYS A 32 8.64 18.10 4.66
C LYS A 32 8.96 18.86 5.97
N SER A 33 8.76 20.17 6.01
CA SER A 33 9.03 21.00 7.19
C SER A 33 7.90 20.95 8.23
N GLN A 34 6.71 20.50 7.84
CA GLN A 34 5.55 20.39 8.73
C GLN A 34 5.12 18.92 8.84
N PHE A 35 5.43 18.30 9.98
CA PHE A 35 5.05 16.91 10.22
C PHE A 35 3.53 16.77 10.31
N ASP A 36 2.99 15.88 9.48
CA ASP A 36 1.58 15.52 9.51
C ASP A 36 1.38 14.11 10.07
N SER A 37 0.90 14.05 11.31
CA SER A 37 0.73 12.80 12.05
C SER A 37 -0.31 11.87 11.44
N LEU A 38 -1.38 12.42 10.84
CA LEU A 38 -2.45 11.61 10.23
C LEU A 38 -1.92 10.88 8.99
N SER A 39 -1.33 11.63 8.08
CA SER A 39 -0.77 11.06 6.85
C SER A 39 0.33 10.06 7.13
N TYR A 40 1.22 10.38 8.07
CA TYR A 40 2.28 9.48 8.49
C TYR A 40 1.74 8.18 9.10
N ALA A 41 0.77 8.28 10.04
CA ALA A 41 0.15 7.12 10.67
C ALA A 41 -0.61 6.24 9.66
N LEU A 42 -1.26 6.85 8.65
CA LEU A 42 -1.92 6.11 7.56
C LEU A 42 -0.88 5.34 6.74
N GLY A 43 0.21 5.97 6.33
CA GLY A 43 1.30 5.31 5.59
C GLY A 43 1.94 4.18 6.39
N ASN A 44 2.23 4.42 7.67
CA ASN A 44 2.77 3.42 8.59
C ASN A 44 1.80 2.20 8.72
N ASN A 45 0.51 2.44 8.90
CA ASN A 45 -0.48 1.37 9.02
C ASN A 45 -0.60 0.54 7.73
N VAL A 46 -0.53 1.18 6.56
CA VAL A 46 -0.50 0.48 5.25
C VAL A 46 0.76 -0.37 5.13
N GLY A 47 1.93 0.19 5.41
CA GLY A 47 3.21 -0.53 5.36
C GLY A 47 3.26 -1.71 6.32
N ALA A 48 2.77 -1.54 7.55
CA ALA A 48 2.65 -2.63 8.52
C ALA A 48 1.70 -3.74 8.02
N GLY A 49 0.62 -3.36 7.35
CA GLY A 49 -0.28 -4.30 6.69
C GLY A 49 0.42 -5.12 5.60
N LEU A 50 1.20 -4.46 4.74
CA LEU A 50 2.00 -5.12 3.69
C LEU A 50 3.02 -6.09 4.31
N ASN A 51 3.75 -5.68 5.33
CA ASN A 51 4.70 -6.55 6.01
C ASN A 51 4.06 -7.81 6.61
N ARG A 52 2.82 -7.72 7.12
CA ARG A 52 2.12 -8.89 7.67
C ARG A 52 1.55 -9.81 6.61
N MET A 53 1.06 -9.27 5.51
CA MET A 53 0.23 -10.02 4.58
C MET A 53 0.94 -10.40 3.30
N MET A 54 1.99 -9.67 2.97
CA MET A 54 2.74 -9.78 1.72
C MET A 54 4.25 -9.76 1.98
N SER A 55 4.69 -10.26 3.15
CA SER A 55 6.10 -10.30 3.55
C SER A 55 7.00 -11.12 2.61
N ASP A 56 6.39 -12.01 1.83
CA ASP A 56 7.05 -12.82 0.81
C ASP A 56 7.24 -12.09 -0.53
N ILE A 57 6.80 -10.83 -0.63
CA ILE A 57 6.93 -10.03 -1.85
C ILE A 57 7.89 -8.87 -1.58
N PRO A 58 9.09 -8.89 -2.18
CA PRO A 58 10.08 -7.84 -1.97
C PRO A 58 9.75 -6.60 -2.80
N PHE A 59 8.72 -5.85 -2.41
CA PHE A 59 8.33 -4.62 -3.10
C PHE A 59 9.44 -3.56 -3.11
N ASP A 60 9.45 -2.75 -4.17
CA ASP A 60 10.17 -1.49 -4.21
C ASP A 60 9.28 -0.38 -3.61
N PHE A 61 9.53 -0.01 -2.37
CA PHE A 61 8.71 0.98 -1.67
C PHE A 61 8.92 2.42 -2.16
N ASP A 62 10.02 2.70 -2.85
CA ASP A 62 10.22 3.99 -3.51
C ASP A 62 9.33 4.10 -4.75
N ALA A 63 9.32 3.08 -5.59
CA ALA A 63 8.42 3.00 -6.74
C ALA A 63 6.94 2.97 -6.31
N MET A 64 6.62 2.24 -5.23
CA MET A 64 5.27 2.23 -4.67
C MET A 64 4.84 3.63 -4.20
N THR A 65 5.71 4.35 -3.50
CA THR A 65 5.42 5.72 -3.03
C THR A 65 5.26 6.71 -4.21
N GLU A 66 6.07 6.54 -5.27
CA GLU A 66 5.88 7.27 -6.53
C GLU A 66 4.49 7.01 -7.10
N GLY A 67 4.10 5.74 -7.22
CA GLY A 67 2.78 5.33 -7.71
C GLY A 67 1.62 5.88 -6.86
N VAL A 68 1.73 5.84 -5.53
CA VAL A 68 0.74 6.47 -4.62
C VAL A 68 0.59 7.95 -4.92
N THR A 69 1.71 8.65 -5.05
CA THR A 69 1.71 10.10 -5.27
C THR A 69 1.08 10.45 -6.62
N GLU A 70 1.52 9.80 -7.67
CA GLU A 70 1.02 10.08 -9.03
C GLU A 70 -0.42 9.60 -9.23
N GLY A 71 -0.80 8.46 -8.64
CA GLY A 71 -2.17 7.95 -8.65
C GLY A 71 -3.15 8.89 -7.93
N ALA A 72 -2.77 9.38 -6.76
CA ALA A 72 -3.60 10.31 -5.99
C ALA A 72 -3.71 11.71 -6.64
N LEU A 73 -2.70 12.14 -7.40
CA LEU A 73 -2.70 13.44 -8.09
C LEU A 73 -3.23 13.35 -9.54
N GLY A 74 -3.52 12.15 -10.04
CA GLY A 74 -3.97 11.95 -11.41
C GLY A 74 -2.89 12.18 -12.46
N THR A 75 -1.62 12.03 -12.11
CA THR A 75 -0.45 12.24 -12.99
C THR A 75 0.28 10.93 -13.32
N ALA A 76 -0.31 9.79 -12.98
CA ALA A 76 0.31 8.48 -13.16
C ALA A 76 0.57 8.14 -14.64
N LYS A 77 1.65 7.39 -14.87
CA LYS A 77 2.10 6.93 -16.19
C LYS A 77 1.21 5.85 -16.81
N MET A 78 0.32 5.27 -16.00
CA MET A 78 -0.75 4.36 -16.45
C MET A 78 -2.04 4.70 -15.72
N THR A 79 -3.17 4.34 -16.31
CA THR A 79 -4.47 4.54 -15.68
C THR A 79 -4.71 3.55 -14.54
N HIS A 80 -5.61 3.86 -13.62
CA HIS A 80 -5.98 2.95 -12.53
C HIS A 80 -6.48 1.58 -13.03
N PRO A 81 -7.35 1.46 -14.08
CA PRO A 81 -7.71 0.17 -14.64
C PRO A 81 -6.52 -0.63 -15.20
N GLU A 82 -5.55 0.02 -15.85
CA GLU A 82 -4.32 -0.64 -16.33
C GLU A 82 -3.46 -1.13 -15.16
N ALA A 83 -3.34 -0.35 -14.10
CA ALA A 83 -2.65 -0.78 -12.89
C ALA A 83 -3.31 -2.03 -12.27
N LEU A 84 -4.63 -2.03 -12.14
CA LEU A 84 -5.38 -3.20 -11.63
C LEU A 84 -5.20 -4.43 -12.51
N ASP A 85 -5.22 -4.28 -13.83
CA ASP A 85 -5.01 -5.41 -14.76
C ASP A 85 -3.58 -5.94 -14.67
N THR A 86 -2.59 -5.06 -14.56
CA THR A 86 -1.19 -5.39 -14.32
C THR A 86 -1.03 -6.22 -13.04
N LEU A 87 -1.60 -5.76 -11.93
CA LEU A 87 -1.56 -6.46 -10.65
C LEU A 87 -2.28 -7.82 -10.72
N ARG A 88 -3.46 -7.85 -11.34
CA ARG A 88 -4.21 -9.09 -11.52
C ARG A 88 -3.39 -10.11 -12.33
N THR A 89 -2.83 -9.70 -13.46
CA THR A 89 -2.01 -10.56 -14.30
C THR A 89 -0.82 -11.09 -13.53
N PHE A 90 -0.09 -10.22 -12.82
CA PHE A 90 1.06 -10.63 -12.04
C PHE A 90 0.68 -11.63 -10.94
N PHE A 91 -0.30 -11.31 -10.07
CA PHE A 91 -0.62 -12.15 -8.92
C PHE A 91 -1.43 -13.39 -9.24
N MET A 92 -2.26 -13.38 -10.28
CA MET A 92 -3.17 -14.49 -10.61
C MET A 92 -2.63 -15.41 -11.70
N VAL A 93 -1.71 -14.92 -12.54
CA VAL A 93 -1.17 -15.69 -13.67
C VAL A 93 0.35 -15.84 -13.55
N THR A 94 1.09 -14.74 -13.68
CA THR A 94 2.55 -14.76 -13.81
C THR A 94 3.25 -15.42 -12.61
N ARG A 95 2.93 -14.96 -11.40
CA ARG A 95 3.51 -15.49 -10.16
C ARG A 95 3.19 -16.97 -9.94
N PRO A 96 1.94 -17.46 -10.07
CA PRO A 96 1.62 -18.88 -9.95
C PRO A 96 2.32 -19.75 -11.02
N GLU A 97 2.42 -19.28 -12.25
CA GLU A 97 3.10 -20.03 -13.33
C GLU A 97 4.60 -20.16 -13.03
N ARG A 98 5.26 -19.09 -12.57
CA ARG A 98 6.66 -19.13 -12.13
C ARG A 98 6.85 -20.10 -10.96
N ALA A 99 5.98 -20.03 -9.96
CA ALA A 99 6.02 -20.93 -8.81
C ALA A 99 5.93 -22.41 -9.24
N GLN A 100 5.03 -22.72 -10.18
CA GLN A 100 4.90 -24.07 -10.74
C GLN A 100 6.13 -24.49 -11.54
N ALA A 101 6.70 -23.60 -12.35
CA ALA A 101 7.88 -23.88 -13.15
C ALA A 101 9.09 -24.18 -12.26
N ILE A 102 9.31 -23.40 -11.20
CA ILE A 102 10.39 -23.61 -10.23
C ILE A 102 10.16 -24.89 -9.44
N ALA A 103 8.95 -25.16 -8.98
CA ALA A 103 8.62 -26.39 -8.28
C ALA A 103 8.89 -27.62 -9.15
N LYS A 104 8.56 -27.55 -10.45
CA LYS A 104 8.84 -28.62 -11.41
C LYS A 104 10.35 -28.80 -11.63
N LYS A 105 11.11 -27.70 -11.80
CA LYS A 105 12.56 -27.74 -11.92
C LYS A 105 13.18 -28.38 -10.68
N ASN A 106 12.79 -27.95 -9.49
CA ASN A 106 13.30 -28.44 -8.22
C ASN A 106 12.99 -29.93 -8.00
N ALA A 107 11.82 -30.41 -8.42
CA ALA A 107 11.46 -31.83 -8.34
C ALA A 107 12.29 -32.72 -9.30
N MET A 108 12.80 -32.14 -10.40
CA MET A 108 13.64 -32.87 -11.39
C MET A 108 15.14 -32.76 -11.09
N THR A 109 15.57 -31.85 -10.22
CA THR A 109 16.98 -31.63 -9.87
C THR A 109 17.30 -32.41 -8.60
N PRO A 110 18.29 -33.36 -8.63
CA PRO A 110 18.74 -34.03 -7.42
C PRO A 110 19.28 -33.04 -6.39
N ASP A 111 19.02 -33.28 -5.11
CA ASP A 111 19.44 -32.37 -4.02
C ASP A 111 20.95 -32.09 -3.98
N SER A 112 21.75 -33.08 -4.43
CA SER A 112 23.22 -32.95 -4.55
C SER A 112 23.68 -31.97 -5.64
N LEU A 113 22.79 -31.54 -6.52
CA LEU A 113 23.07 -30.63 -7.63
C LEU A 113 22.41 -29.24 -7.45
N LYS A 114 21.60 -29.05 -6.38
CA LYS A 114 21.01 -27.76 -6.09
C LYS A 114 22.06 -26.82 -5.50
N THR A 115 22.13 -25.61 -6.05
CA THR A 115 22.94 -24.56 -5.43
C THR A 115 22.21 -24.01 -4.21
N PRO A 116 22.90 -23.43 -3.21
CA PRO A 116 22.25 -22.76 -2.09
C PRO A 116 21.28 -21.65 -2.54
N GLU A 117 21.60 -20.93 -3.62
CA GLU A 117 20.74 -19.89 -4.19
C GLU A 117 19.46 -20.48 -4.80
N GLU A 118 19.54 -21.61 -5.52
CA GLU A 118 18.36 -22.28 -6.09
C GLU A 118 17.44 -22.89 -5.02
N SER A 119 18.00 -23.29 -3.88
CA SER A 119 17.19 -23.81 -2.76
C SER A 119 16.54 -22.70 -1.92
N LEU A 120 17.05 -21.48 -2.01
CA LEU A 120 16.53 -20.27 -1.33
C LEU A 120 15.70 -19.39 -2.27
N ALA A 121 15.66 -19.66 -3.57
CA ALA A 121 14.91 -18.88 -4.53
C ALA A 121 13.42 -18.95 -4.19
N ASP A 122 12.86 -17.81 -3.79
CA ASP A 122 11.42 -17.66 -3.63
C ASP A 122 10.75 -17.75 -5.00
N PRO A 123 9.86 -18.74 -5.22
CA PRO A 123 9.13 -18.89 -6.48
C PRO A 123 8.23 -17.70 -6.82
N ALA A 124 8.07 -16.77 -5.90
CA ALA A 124 7.28 -15.56 -6.08
C ALA A 124 8.12 -14.35 -6.52
N MET A 125 9.42 -14.48 -6.65
CA MET A 125 10.29 -13.36 -7.00
C MET A 125 10.01 -12.79 -8.39
N PHE A 126 10.33 -11.51 -8.53
CA PHE A 126 10.32 -10.80 -9.81
C PHE A 126 11.46 -11.28 -10.71
N GLU A 127 11.25 -11.29 -12.02
CA GLU A 127 12.31 -11.66 -12.98
C GLU A 127 13.42 -10.62 -13.09
N SER A 128 13.07 -9.36 -12.82
CA SER A 128 14.03 -8.26 -12.89
C SER A 128 13.67 -7.16 -11.90
N GLU A 129 14.64 -6.30 -11.65
CA GLU A 129 14.46 -5.08 -10.87
C GLU A 129 13.43 -4.15 -11.52
N GLU A 130 13.39 -4.10 -12.84
CA GLU A 130 12.42 -3.29 -13.61
C GLU A 130 11.00 -3.80 -13.40
N GLU A 131 10.79 -5.11 -13.44
CA GLU A 131 9.48 -5.71 -13.15
C GLU A 131 9.08 -5.45 -11.70
N ARG A 132 9.99 -5.59 -10.75
CA ARG A 132 9.76 -5.29 -9.35
C ARG A 132 9.27 -3.86 -9.16
N ARG A 133 9.98 -2.89 -9.76
CA ARG A 133 9.61 -1.48 -9.75
C ARG A 133 8.26 -1.24 -10.41
N PHE A 134 8.03 -1.85 -11.56
CA PHE A 134 6.80 -1.69 -12.33
C PHE A 134 5.56 -2.19 -11.57
N ILE A 135 5.64 -3.38 -10.97
CA ILE A 135 4.55 -3.95 -10.16
C ILE A 135 4.34 -3.14 -8.87
N SER A 136 5.43 -2.72 -8.22
CA SER A 136 5.34 -1.87 -7.03
C SER A 136 4.71 -0.52 -7.33
N TYR A 137 5.06 0.09 -8.45
CA TYR A 137 4.46 1.34 -8.94
C TYR A 137 2.97 1.18 -9.24
N ALA A 138 2.57 0.11 -9.94
CA ALA A 138 1.16 -0.20 -10.20
C ALA A 138 0.37 -0.39 -8.89
N PHE A 139 0.96 -1.06 -7.89
CA PHE A 139 0.37 -1.21 -6.57
C PHE A 139 0.19 0.14 -5.88
N GLY A 140 1.18 1.02 -6.00
CA GLY A 140 1.12 2.39 -5.51
C GLY A 140 -0.03 3.19 -6.14
N ILE A 141 -0.23 3.07 -7.46
CA ILE A 141 -1.35 3.74 -8.16
C ILE A 141 -2.71 3.29 -7.59
N ASP A 142 -2.88 1.99 -7.36
CA ASP A 142 -4.12 1.49 -6.77
C ASP A 142 -4.34 2.05 -5.36
N LEU A 143 -3.32 2.06 -4.53
CA LEU A 143 -3.38 2.71 -3.20
C LEU A 143 -3.74 4.20 -3.31
N GLY A 144 -3.04 4.95 -4.16
CA GLY A 144 -3.27 6.39 -4.34
C GLY A 144 -4.68 6.71 -4.85
N ASN A 145 -5.17 5.94 -5.82
CA ASN A 145 -6.51 6.10 -6.33
C ASN A 145 -7.59 5.77 -5.28
N ASN A 146 -7.38 4.75 -4.46
CA ASN A 146 -8.29 4.40 -3.37
C ASN A 146 -8.35 5.49 -2.28
N MET A 147 -7.29 6.26 -2.08
CA MET A 147 -7.28 7.39 -1.14
C MET A 147 -8.22 8.52 -1.57
N LEU A 148 -8.46 8.72 -2.89
CA LEU A 148 -9.36 9.75 -3.39
C LEU A 148 -10.80 9.58 -2.89
N GLY A 149 -11.25 8.33 -2.70
CA GLY A 149 -12.58 8.02 -2.18
C GLY A 149 -12.73 8.17 -0.67
N ALA A 150 -11.61 8.28 0.06
CA ALA A 150 -11.64 8.28 1.52
C ALA A 150 -11.99 9.63 2.15
N ASP A 151 -11.95 10.73 1.37
CA ASP A 151 -12.23 12.10 1.81
C ASP A 151 -11.45 12.48 3.10
N LEU A 152 -10.13 12.29 3.03
CA LEU A 152 -9.19 12.55 4.12
C LEU A 152 -8.21 13.67 3.74
N PRO A 153 -7.82 14.53 4.68
CA PRO A 153 -6.77 15.53 4.44
C PRO A 153 -5.40 14.85 4.49
N ILE A 154 -4.92 14.36 3.33
CA ILE A 154 -3.68 13.59 3.25
C ILE A 154 -2.57 14.44 2.65
N GLN A 155 -1.41 14.44 3.30
CA GLN A 155 -0.15 14.94 2.79
C GLN A 155 0.71 13.78 2.30
N LEU A 156 0.85 13.64 0.98
CA LEU A 156 1.49 12.49 0.32
C LEU A 156 2.95 12.30 0.74
N VAL A 157 3.69 13.38 1.00
CA VAL A 157 5.07 13.31 1.49
C VAL A 157 5.16 12.57 2.82
N TRP A 158 4.19 12.77 3.71
CA TRP A 158 4.19 12.11 5.03
C TRP A 158 3.57 10.72 4.99
N PHE A 159 2.60 10.49 4.12
CA PHE A 159 2.11 9.14 3.87
C PHE A 159 3.22 8.23 3.33
N GLY A 160 3.94 8.69 2.30
CA GLY A 160 5.07 7.95 1.72
C GLY A 160 6.19 7.71 2.73
N GLN A 161 6.49 8.69 3.60
CA GLN A 161 7.50 8.53 4.63
C GLN A 161 7.07 7.46 5.66
N GLY A 162 5.84 7.51 6.15
CA GLY A 162 5.32 6.52 7.10
C GLY A 162 5.30 5.10 6.54
N LEU A 163 4.95 4.95 5.26
CA LEU A 163 5.01 3.68 4.55
C LEU A 163 6.45 3.13 4.54
N LYS A 164 7.43 3.93 4.12
CA LYS A 164 8.83 3.52 3.99
C LYS A 164 9.49 3.23 5.34
N ASP A 165 9.24 4.02 6.35
CA ASP A 165 9.84 3.86 7.66
C ASP A 165 9.47 2.51 8.29
N ILE A 166 8.21 2.11 8.22
CA ILE A 166 7.75 0.84 8.82
C ILE A 166 8.14 -0.38 7.99
N THR A 167 8.38 -0.23 6.70
CA THR A 167 8.84 -1.32 5.82
C THR A 167 10.36 -1.51 5.82
N GLY A 168 11.08 -0.66 6.54
CA GLY A 168 12.54 -0.72 6.68
C GLY A 168 13.32 -0.01 5.58
N ASN A 169 12.65 0.70 4.68
CA ASN A 169 13.29 1.49 3.62
C ASN A 169 13.45 2.97 4.00
N GLY A 170 13.10 3.34 5.22
CA GLY A 170 13.24 4.68 5.78
C GLY A 170 14.25 4.71 6.93
N GLU A 171 14.44 5.90 7.50
CA GLU A 171 15.13 6.11 8.75
C GLU A 171 14.28 5.60 9.93
N GLU A 172 14.72 5.82 11.16
CA GLU A 172 13.97 5.40 12.35
C GLU A 172 12.51 5.88 12.30
N ALA A 173 11.58 4.94 12.45
CA ALA A 173 10.15 5.22 12.38
C ALA A 173 9.73 6.18 13.50
N ARG A 174 9.03 7.26 13.14
CA ARG A 174 8.54 8.28 14.07
C ARG A 174 7.37 7.80 14.93
N MET A 175 6.72 6.74 14.51
CA MET A 175 5.67 6.04 15.23
C MET A 175 5.86 4.54 15.04
N THR A 176 5.73 3.79 16.11
CA THR A 176 5.55 2.33 16.02
C THR A 176 4.20 2.01 15.41
N GLU A 177 4.01 0.80 14.90
CA GLU A 177 2.71 0.34 14.40
C GLU A 177 1.59 0.54 15.43
N GLN A 178 1.87 0.22 16.71
CA GLN A 178 0.88 0.35 17.79
C GLN A 178 0.48 1.82 18.04
N GLU A 179 1.44 2.72 17.99
CA GLU A 179 1.19 4.17 18.13
C GLU A 179 0.38 4.69 16.96
N ALA A 180 0.70 4.30 15.74
CA ALA A 180 -0.04 4.68 14.53
C ALA A 180 -1.50 4.19 14.62
N VAL A 181 -1.71 2.92 14.96
CA VAL A 181 -3.06 2.35 15.12
C VAL A 181 -3.85 3.07 16.23
N LYS A 182 -3.21 3.36 17.39
CA LYS A 182 -3.85 4.10 18.47
C LYS A 182 -4.21 5.52 18.05
N PHE A 183 -3.31 6.20 17.34
CA PHE A 183 -3.53 7.54 16.80
C PHE A 183 -4.71 7.54 15.83
N LEU A 184 -4.72 6.64 14.85
CA LEU A 184 -5.80 6.53 13.85
C LEU A 184 -7.14 6.22 14.50
N ARG A 185 -7.18 5.30 15.47
CA ARG A 185 -8.41 5.00 16.22
C ARG A 185 -8.96 6.24 16.91
N ASN A 186 -8.12 6.99 17.61
CA ASN A 186 -8.54 8.23 18.26
C ASN A 186 -9.00 9.27 17.23
N TRP A 187 -8.28 9.42 16.14
CA TRP A 187 -8.62 10.38 15.10
C TRP A 187 -10.01 10.10 14.49
N TYR A 188 -10.26 8.84 14.10
CA TYR A 188 -11.56 8.46 13.52
C TYR A 188 -12.72 8.51 14.51
N SER A 189 -12.49 8.19 15.79
CA SER A 189 -13.58 8.09 16.79
C SER A 189 -13.85 9.40 17.53
N VAL A 190 -12.90 10.32 17.58
CA VAL A 190 -13.01 11.56 18.38
C VAL A 190 -12.78 12.79 17.53
N VAL A 191 -11.61 12.90 16.87
CA VAL A 191 -11.20 14.16 16.21
C VAL A 191 -12.07 14.43 14.99
N ARG A 192 -12.16 13.51 14.04
CA ARG A 192 -12.95 13.68 12.81
C ARG A 192 -14.44 13.97 13.07
N PRO A 193 -15.15 13.27 13.98
CA PRO A 193 -16.52 13.60 14.30
C PRO A 193 -16.70 15.02 14.88
N ALA A 194 -15.75 15.48 15.71
CA ALA A 194 -15.77 16.81 16.27
C ALA A 194 -15.55 17.90 15.20
N GLU A 195 -14.61 17.69 14.29
CA GLU A 195 -14.35 18.57 13.14
C GLU A 195 -15.56 18.66 12.21
N ASN A 196 -16.18 17.52 11.88
CA ASN A 196 -17.37 17.46 11.05
C ASN A 196 -18.56 18.20 11.71
N LYS A 197 -18.73 18.04 13.02
CA LYS A 197 -19.78 18.75 13.77
C LYS A 197 -19.56 20.26 13.69
N LYS A 198 -18.34 20.72 13.94
CA LYS A 198 -18.00 22.15 13.86
C LYS A 198 -18.24 22.72 12.45
N ALA A 199 -17.80 22.02 11.42
CA ALA A 199 -18.00 22.43 10.02
C ALA A 199 -19.49 22.53 9.67
N ASN A 200 -20.32 21.60 10.16
CA ASN A 200 -21.78 21.67 9.97
C ASN A 200 -22.43 22.84 10.71
N GLU A 201 -21.98 23.14 11.92
CA GLU A 201 -22.48 24.30 12.70
C GLU A 201 -22.12 25.62 12.00
N GLU A 202 -20.90 25.75 11.47
CA GLU A 202 -20.46 26.94 10.73
C GLU A 202 -21.22 27.11 9.39
N TRP A 203 -21.67 26.00 8.77
CA TRP A 203 -22.43 26.07 7.51
C TRP A 203 -23.91 26.50 7.73
N ILE A 204 -24.49 26.23 8.91
CA ILE A 204 -25.89 26.56 9.26
C ILE A 204 -26.03 28.01 9.79
N ALA A 205 -24.93 28.60 10.27
CA ALA A 205 -24.89 29.96 10.84
C ALA A 205 -24.82 31.04 9.76
#